data_ad3f3c220d68b7cca0926b1f818fdbbd
#
_entry.id   ad3f3c220d68b7cca0926b1f818fdbbd
#
_cell.length_a   1.000
_cell.length_b   1.000
_cell.length_c   1.000
_cell.angle_alpha   90.00
_cell.angle_beta   90.00
_cell.angle_gamma   90.00
#
_symmetry.space_group_name_H-M   'P 1'
#
loop_
_entity.id
_entity.type
_entity.pdbx_description
1 polymer ?
#
loop_
_entity_poly.entity_id
_entity_poly.type
_entity_poly.pdbx_seq_one_letter_code
_entity_poly.pdbx_strand_id
1 'polypeptide(L)'
;NFQRSGAFKMRGVQNALLELDRAGLPAAGVVTHSSGNHGQALGWACAEKGLSCTVVMPSNAPAFKKRAVALTGARIVECTPTLAARIEAVEAVQRETGAVEIHPSNQAPVILGQGSAAWELLEECSAQGQPLDWVGVPVGGGGLLAGTAFAVHIWNQKHGTSVRVFAGEPTGADDAFRSLASGKIEHNENPQTVADG
;
A
#
# COMPACT_ATOMS: atom_id res chain seq x y z
N ASN A 1 4.03 12.51 -2.04
CA ASN A 1 4.71 11.21 -2.10
C ASN A 1 5.92 11.12 -1.17
N PHE A 2 6.59 12.21 -0.83
CA PHE A 2 7.77 12.23 0.03
C PHE A 2 7.39 12.19 1.52
N GLN A 3 6.71 11.12 1.91
CA GLN A 3 6.41 10.85 3.31
C GLN A 3 7.67 10.31 4.02
N ARG A 4 7.60 10.05 5.33
CA ARG A 4 8.75 9.65 6.14
C ARG A 4 9.58 8.49 5.59
N SER A 5 8.95 7.52 4.92
CA SER A 5 9.65 6.40 4.27
C SER A 5 10.08 6.68 2.82
N GLY A 6 9.98 7.92 2.34
CA GLY A 6 10.24 8.29 0.95
C GLY A 6 9.19 7.80 -0.04
N ALA A 7 8.04 7.27 0.44
CA ALA A 7 7.00 6.68 -0.39
C ALA A 7 5.61 6.98 0.16
N PHE A 8 4.59 6.96 -0.72
CA PHE A 8 3.18 7.20 -0.34
C PHE A 8 2.63 6.19 0.67
N LYS A 9 3.26 5.02 0.82
CA LYS A 9 2.78 3.92 1.67
C LYS A 9 2.53 4.32 3.13
N MET A 10 3.25 5.31 3.64
CA MET A 10 3.04 5.83 4.99
C MET A 10 1.61 6.31 5.23
N ARG A 11 0.94 6.89 4.22
CA ARG A 11 -0.43 7.41 4.31
C ARG A 11 -1.43 6.30 4.66
N GLY A 12 -1.39 5.21 3.89
CA GLY A 12 -2.26 4.05 4.13
C GLY A 12 -1.95 3.32 5.44
N VAL A 13 -0.66 3.22 5.77
CA VAL A 13 -0.22 2.62 7.04
C VAL A 13 -0.72 3.42 8.24
N GLN A 14 -0.55 4.75 8.23
CA GLN A 14 -1.01 5.61 9.32
C GLN A 14 -2.53 5.53 9.51
N ASN A 15 -3.29 5.54 8.41
CA ASN A 15 -4.74 5.42 8.48
C ASN A 15 -5.17 4.06 9.04
N ALA A 16 -4.53 2.97 8.62
CA ALA A 16 -4.82 1.63 9.14
C ALA A 16 -4.49 1.52 10.64
N LEU A 17 -3.37 2.08 11.08
CA LEU A 17 -3.01 2.09 12.50
C LEU A 17 -3.92 3.01 13.33
N LEU A 18 -4.44 4.09 12.77
CA LEU A 18 -5.45 4.93 13.43
C LEU A 18 -6.77 4.17 13.66
N GLU A 19 -7.21 3.38 12.68
CA GLU A 19 -8.40 2.53 12.85
C GLU A 19 -8.18 1.47 13.93
N LEU A 20 -7.02 0.83 13.95
CA LEU A 20 -6.66 -0.13 15.01
C LEU A 20 -6.57 0.55 16.39
N ASP A 21 -6.02 1.76 16.47
CA ASP A 21 -5.88 2.51 17.72
C ASP A 21 -7.25 2.84 18.35
N ARG A 22 -8.23 3.19 17.52
CA ARG A 22 -9.63 3.41 17.95
C ARG A 22 -10.29 2.15 18.50
N ALA A 23 -9.93 0.99 17.99
CA ALA A 23 -10.43 -0.30 18.45
C ALA A 23 -9.61 -0.90 19.62
N GLY A 24 -8.47 -0.29 19.95
CA GLY A 24 -7.44 -0.81 20.85
C GLY A 24 -6.31 -1.49 20.09
N LEU A 25 -5.09 -0.99 20.26
CA LEU A 25 -3.92 -1.57 19.57
C LEU A 25 -3.72 -3.04 19.97
N PRO A 26 -3.45 -3.92 19.00
CA PRO A 26 -3.28 -5.35 19.30
C PRO A 26 -1.99 -5.58 20.10
N ALA A 27 -2.12 -6.20 21.28
CA ALA A 27 -0.95 -6.51 22.13
C ALA A 27 0.07 -7.42 21.43
N ALA A 28 -0.39 -8.27 20.52
CA ALA A 28 0.45 -9.15 19.69
C ALA A 28 1.18 -8.39 18.56
N GLY A 29 0.87 -7.12 18.35
CA GLY A 29 1.44 -6.33 17.28
C GLY A 29 0.79 -6.59 15.92
N VAL A 30 1.51 -6.22 14.87
CA VAL A 30 1.04 -6.33 13.48
C VAL A 30 2.02 -7.10 12.61
N VAL A 31 1.50 -7.66 11.52
CA VAL A 31 2.28 -8.35 10.49
C VAL A 31 1.90 -7.86 9.11
N THR A 32 2.84 -7.87 8.18
CA THR A 32 2.60 -7.63 6.76
C THR A 32 3.56 -8.45 5.89
N HIS A 33 3.22 -8.60 4.59
CA HIS A 33 4.21 -8.99 3.60
C HIS A 33 4.58 -7.80 2.72
N SER A 34 5.87 -7.61 2.48
CA SER A 34 6.33 -6.50 1.64
C SER A 34 7.76 -6.71 1.18
N SER A 35 8.04 -6.42 -0.09
CA SER A 35 9.40 -6.38 -0.61
C SER A 35 10.17 -5.09 -0.25
N GLY A 36 9.51 -4.07 0.35
CA GLY A 36 10.19 -2.81 0.68
C GLY A 36 9.31 -1.72 1.32
N ASN A 37 8.81 -0.78 0.51
CA ASN A 37 8.23 0.49 0.99
C ASN A 37 7.09 0.35 2.02
N HIS A 38 6.21 -0.63 1.86
CA HIS A 38 5.12 -0.82 2.82
C HIS A 38 5.63 -1.37 4.15
N GLY A 39 6.54 -2.36 4.11
CA GLY A 39 7.15 -2.90 5.33
C GLY A 39 7.96 -1.84 6.09
N GLN A 40 8.71 -1.00 5.37
CA GLN A 40 9.43 0.11 5.98
C GLN A 40 8.49 1.15 6.62
N ALA A 41 7.41 1.53 5.90
CA ALA A 41 6.41 2.46 6.43
C ALA A 41 5.73 1.91 7.69
N LEU A 42 5.32 0.63 7.65
CA LEU A 42 4.68 -0.02 8.80
C LEU A 42 5.64 -0.12 9.99
N GLY A 43 6.89 -0.53 9.77
CA GLY A 43 7.89 -0.60 10.82
C GLY A 43 8.11 0.75 11.52
N TRP A 44 8.26 1.85 10.74
CA TRP A 44 8.39 3.19 11.31
C TRP A 44 7.16 3.61 12.12
N ALA A 45 5.97 3.42 11.57
CA ALA A 45 4.74 3.81 12.23
C ALA A 45 4.47 3.01 13.51
N CYS A 46 4.83 1.72 13.52
CA CYS A 46 4.76 0.87 14.71
C CYS A 46 5.77 1.28 15.78
N ALA A 47 7.01 1.60 15.38
CA ALA A 47 8.05 2.06 16.31
C ALA A 47 7.62 3.33 17.05
N GLU A 48 6.94 4.27 16.39
CA GLU A 48 6.40 5.48 17.01
C GLU A 48 5.32 5.19 18.07
N LYS A 49 4.59 4.10 17.90
CA LYS A 49 3.52 3.68 18.82
C LYS A 49 3.98 2.64 19.85
N GLY A 50 5.24 2.22 19.82
CA GLY A 50 5.74 1.12 20.66
C GLY A 50 5.09 -0.23 20.33
N LEU A 51 4.58 -0.41 19.11
CA LEU A 51 3.87 -1.58 18.66
C LEU A 51 4.83 -2.57 17.97
N SER A 52 4.74 -3.86 18.30
CA SER A 52 5.51 -4.89 17.61
C SER A 52 5.12 -4.99 16.15
N CYS A 53 6.13 -5.11 15.27
CA CYS A 53 5.92 -5.23 13.83
C CYS A 53 6.75 -6.39 13.26
N THR A 54 6.10 -7.27 12.51
CA THR A 54 6.75 -8.32 11.73
C THR A 54 6.53 -8.08 10.24
N VAL A 55 7.61 -8.12 9.45
CA VAL A 55 7.56 -7.96 8.00
C VAL A 55 8.05 -9.24 7.33
N VAL A 56 7.15 -9.91 6.63
CA VAL A 56 7.50 -11.05 5.76
C VAL A 56 8.08 -10.51 4.46
N MET A 57 9.31 -10.89 4.15
CA MET A 57 10.03 -10.44 2.96
C MET A 57 10.49 -11.62 2.10
N PRO A 58 10.41 -11.52 0.76
CA PRO A 58 10.97 -12.55 -0.10
C PRO A 58 12.50 -12.62 0.07
N SER A 59 13.05 -13.83 0.06
CA SER A 59 14.48 -14.07 0.27
C SER A 59 15.37 -13.35 -0.75
N ASN A 60 14.86 -13.12 -1.97
CA ASN A 60 15.54 -12.38 -3.04
C ASN A 60 15.34 -10.86 -2.97
N ALA A 61 14.67 -10.32 -1.94
CA ALA A 61 14.54 -8.87 -1.79
C ALA A 61 15.92 -8.20 -1.70
N PRO A 62 16.14 -7.06 -2.36
CA PRO A 62 17.41 -6.35 -2.32
C PRO A 62 17.89 -6.06 -0.90
N ALA A 63 19.18 -6.27 -0.64
CA ALA A 63 19.76 -6.12 0.70
C ALA A 63 19.52 -4.72 1.31
N PHE A 64 19.54 -3.66 0.49
CA PHE A 64 19.25 -2.31 0.97
C PHE A 64 17.81 -2.14 1.47
N LYS A 65 16.83 -2.83 0.86
CA LYS A 65 15.43 -2.81 1.30
C LYS A 65 15.24 -3.58 2.60
N LYS A 66 15.88 -4.76 2.72
CA LYS A 66 15.88 -5.50 3.99
C LYS A 66 16.51 -4.67 5.11
N ARG A 67 17.63 -4.00 4.83
CA ARG A 67 18.28 -3.09 5.79
C ARG A 67 17.37 -1.94 6.18
N ALA A 68 16.67 -1.32 5.23
CA ALA A 68 15.75 -0.21 5.49
C ALA A 68 14.59 -0.64 6.42
N VAL A 69 14.07 -1.86 6.25
CA VAL A 69 13.06 -2.43 7.15
C VAL A 69 13.67 -2.73 8.52
N ALA A 70 14.85 -3.38 8.59
CA ALA A 70 15.52 -3.71 9.85
C ALA A 70 15.81 -2.47 10.71
N LEU A 71 16.17 -1.34 10.09
CA LEU A 71 16.43 -0.07 10.78
C LEU A 71 15.19 0.50 11.48
N THR A 72 13.99 0.05 11.14
CA THR A 72 12.77 0.45 11.84
C THR A 72 12.56 -0.30 13.17
N GLY A 73 13.35 -1.32 13.44
CA GLY A 73 13.14 -2.24 14.57
C GLY A 73 12.16 -3.37 14.29
N ALA A 74 11.60 -3.46 13.08
CA ALA A 74 10.69 -4.54 12.71
C ALA A 74 11.43 -5.89 12.61
N ARG A 75 10.79 -6.96 13.06
CA ARG A 75 11.25 -8.35 12.86
C ARG A 75 11.05 -8.71 11.38
N ILE A 76 12.10 -9.22 10.72
CA ILE A 76 12.00 -9.73 9.36
C ILE A 76 11.88 -11.26 9.41
N VAL A 77 10.88 -11.78 8.66
CA VAL A 77 10.72 -13.21 8.37
C VAL A 77 10.89 -13.40 6.87
N GLU A 78 11.90 -14.17 6.46
CA GLU A 78 12.15 -14.44 5.05
C GLU A 78 11.30 -15.61 4.54
N CYS A 79 10.82 -15.51 3.30
CA CYS A 79 10.07 -16.55 2.63
C CYS A 79 10.54 -16.76 1.19
N THR A 80 10.10 -17.82 0.54
CA THR A 80 10.28 -18.03 -0.90
C THR A 80 9.65 -16.87 -1.69
N PRO A 81 10.26 -16.43 -2.82
CA PRO A 81 9.82 -15.24 -3.56
C PRO A 81 8.58 -15.50 -4.44
N THR A 82 7.52 -16.07 -3.84
CA THR A 82 6.21 -16.26 -4.46
C THR A 82 5.12 -15.58 -3.64
N LEU A 83 4.02 -15.21 -4.27
CA LEU A 83 2.89 -14.63 -3.53
C LEU A 83 2.31 -15.62 -2.52
N ALA A 84 2.14 -16.89 -2.92
CA ALA A 84 1.64 -17.93 -2.04
C ALA A 84 2.49 -18.10 -0.78
N ALA A 85 3.82 -18.17 -0.92
CA ALA A 85 4.71 -18.29 0.24
C ALA A 85 4.69 -17.06 1.15
N ARG A 86 4.47 -15.85 0.61
CA ARG A 86 4.30 -14.63 1.41
C ARG A 86 3.03 -14.70 2.25
N ILE A 87 1.91 -15.12 1.65
CA ILE A 87 0.62 -15.28 2.34
C ILE A 87 0.75 -16.35 3.44
N GLU A 88 1.27 -17.53 3.10
CA GLU A 88 1.48 -18.61 4.06
C GLU A 88 2.34 -18.19 5.26
N ALA A 89 3.43 -17.46 5.01
CA ALA A 89 4.30 -16.97 6.06
C ALA A 89 3.62 -15.92 6.96
N VAL A 90 2.77 -15.03 6.40
CA VAL A 90 1.94 -14.11 7.19
C VAL A 90 0.97 -14.88 8.08
N GLU A 91 0.25 -15.84 7.53
CA GLU A 91 -0.68 -16.70 8.29
C GLU A 91 0.04 -17.50 9.39
N ALA A 92 1.26 -17.98 9.12
CA ALA A 92 2.07 -18.66 10.15
C ALA A 92 2.40 -17.72 11.31
N VAL A 93 2.84 -16.48 11.05
CA VAL A 93 3.09 -15.46 12.07
C VAL A 93 1.80 -15.13 12.83
N GLN A 94 0.67 -14.99 12.14
CA GLN A 94 -0.62 -14.73 12.78
C GLN A 94 -1.03 -15.88 13.73
N ARG A 95 -0.88 -17.13 13.31
CA ARG A 95 -1.15 -18.32 14.15
C ARG A 95 -0.23 -18.40 15.38
N GLU A 96 1.05 -18.05 15.20
CA GLU A 96 2.04 -18.09 16.27
C GLU A 96 1.84 -16.99 17.32
N THR A 97 1.54 -15.77 16.86
CA THR A 97 1.61 -14.57 17.70
C THR A 97 0.25 -13.92 17.98
N GLY A 98 -0.75 -14.16 17.17
CA GLY A 98 -2.02 -13.41 17.16
C GLY A 98 -1.91 -12.02 16.51
N ALA A 99 -0.81 -11.71 15.82
CA ALA A 99 -0.61 -10.40 15.17
C ALA A 99 -1.69 -10.11 14.11
N VAL A 100 -2.09 -8.84 14.01
CA VAL A 100 -3.08 -8.39 13.03
C VAL A 100 -2.37 -8.04 11.72
N GLU A 101 -2.86 -8.55 10.60
CA GLU A 101 -2.30 -8.20 9.29
C GLU A 101 -2.67 -6.78 8.87
N ILE A 102 -1.67 -6.04 8.38
CA ILE A 102 -1.84 -4.79 7.62
C ILE A 102 -1.41 -5.07 6.18
N HIS A 103 -2.38 -5.41 5.33
CA HIS A 103 -2.11 -5.78 3.94
C HIS A 103 -1.61 -4.56 3.13
N PRO A 104 -0.62 -4.71 2.24
CA PRO A 104 0.02 -3.58 1.53
C PRO A 104 -0.89 -2.82 0.54
N SER A 105 -2.05 -3.34 0.17
CA SER A 105 -2.91 -2.74 -0.87
C SER A 105 -4.39 -3.13 -0.80
N ASN A 106 -4.78 -4.20 -0.09
CA ASN A 106 -6.12 -4.78 -0.19
C ASN A 106 -6.89 -4.74 1.15
N GLN A 107 -6.84 -3.60 1.82
CA GLN A 107 -7.66 -3.33 3.01
C GLN A 107 -8.21 -1.92 2.94
N ALA A 108 -9.48 -1.73 3.28
CA ALA A 108 -10.15 -0.44 3.19
C ALA A 108 -9.40 0.69 3.90
N PRO A 109 -8.93 0.57 5.15
CA PRO A 109 -8.18 1.64 5.81
C PRO A 109 -6.89 2.02 5.06
N VAL A 110 -6.17 1.03 4.51
CA VAL A 110 -4.95 1.28 3.73
C VAL A 110 -5.30 2.01 2.43
N ILE A 111 -6.30 1.53 1.69
CA ILE A 111 -6.77 2.13 0.43
C ILE A 111 -7.20 3.58 0.65
N LEU A 112 -8.04 3.83 1.64
CA LEU A 112 -8.52 5.18 1.98
C LEU A 112 -7.38 6.13 2.35
N GLY A 113 -6.42 5.64 3.14
CA GLY A 113 -5.23 6.42 3.48
C GLY A 113 -4.39 6.79 2.25
N GLN A 114 -4.24 5.90 1.26
CA GLN A 114 -3.53 6.22 0.01
C GLN A 114 -4.26 7.30 -0.79
N GLY A 115 -5.60 7.32 -0.74
CA GLY A 115 -6.43 8.33 -1.41
C GLY A 115 -6.17 9.77 -0.94
N SER A 116 -5.65 9.94 0.29
CA SER A 116 -5.29 11.27 0.81
C SER A 116 -4.29 12.01 -0.08
N ALA A 117 -3.44 11.29 -0.83
CA ALA A 117 -2.50 11.90 -1.76
C ALA A 117 -3.21 12.63 -2.91
N ALA A 118 -4.26 12.02 -3.46
CA ALA A 118 -5.07 12.64 -4.50
C ALA A 118 -5.95 13.76 -3.94
N TRP A 119 -6.49 13.57 -2.74
CA TRP A 119 -7.29 14.60 -2.08
C TRP A 119 -6.49 15.89 -1.87
N GLU A 120 -5.28 15.80 -1.27
CA GLU A 120 -4.40 16.95 -1.05
C GLU A 120 -4.00 17.63 -2.37
N LEU A 121 -3.72 16.83 -3.42
CA LEU A 121 -3.42 17.37 -4.76
C LEU A 121 -4.58 18.19 -5.32
N LEU A 122 -5.80 17.68 -5.21
CA LEU A 122 -7.01 18.35 -5.70
C LEU A 122 -7.27 19.65 -4.92
N GLU A 123 -7.13 19.64 -3.61
CA GLU A 123 -7.25 20.83 -2.76
C GLU A 123 -6.21 21.89 -3.12
N GLU A 124 -4.95 21.49 -3.25
CA GLU A 124 -3.85 22.41 -3.58
C GLU A 124 -4.02 23.05 -4.95
N CYS A 125 -4.29 22.25 -5.98
CA CYS A 125 -4.53 22.76 -7.33
C CYS A 125 -5.74 23.68 -7.40
N SER A 126 -6.83 23.32 -6.72
CA SER A 126 -8.03 24.17 -6.66
C SER A 126 -7.77 25.50 -5.96
N ALA A 127 -7.03 25.48 -4.85
CA ALA A 127 -6.66 26.70 -4.09
C ALA A 127 -5.77 27.64 -4.93
N GLN A 128 -4.97 27.09 -5.84
CA GLN A 128 -4.13 27.86 -6.76
C GLN A 128 -4.88 28.33 -8.04
N GLY A 129 -6.16 28.05 -8.16
CA GLY A 129 -6.95 28.39 -9.35
C GLY A 129 -6.58 27.55 -10.59
N GLN A 130 -5.98 26.38 -10.40
CA GLN A 130 -5.54 25.45 -11.46
C GLN A 130 -6.28 24.11 -11.31
N PRO A 131 -7.60 24.05 -11.53
CA PRO A 131 -8.34 22.80 -11.39
C PRO A 131 -7.82 21.74 -12.35
N LEU A 132 -7.85 20.49 -11.93
CA LEU A 132 -7.37 19.37 -12.71
C LEU A 132 -8.50 18.74 -13.53
N ASP A 133 -8.18 18.33 -14.76
CA ASP A 133 -9.05 17.48 -15.59
C ASP A 133 -8.75 15.99 -15.36
N TRP A 134 -7.50 15.66 -15.05
CA TRP A 134 -7.01 14.31 -14.96
C TRP A 134 -6.03 14.12 -13.80
N VAL A 135 -6.12 12.95 -13.17
CA VAL A 135 -5.12 12.46 -12.21
C VAL A 135 -4.58 11.11 -12.68
N GLY A 136 -3.27 11.03 -12.92
CA GLY A 136 -2.59 9.81 -13.34
C GLY A 136 -1.90 9.12 -12.17
N VAL A 137 -2.04 7.78 -12.05
CA VAL A 137 -1.39 6.98 -10.98
C VAL A 137 -0.80 5.68 -11.53
N PRO A 138 0.33 5.21 -10.97
CA PRO A 138 0.83 3.87 -11.28
C PRO A 138 -0.01 2.79 -10.60
N VAL A 139 -0.05 1.60 -11.20
CA VAL A 139 -0.69 0.42 -10.64
C VAL A 139 0.33 -0.68 -10.37
N GLY A 140 0.27 -1.22 -9.17
CA GLY A 140 0.83 -2.48 -8.77
C GLY A 140 -0.29 -3.25 -8.07
N GLY A 141 -0.27 -3.40 -6.74
CA GLY A 141 -1.35 -4.04 -5.99
C GLY A 141 -2.69 -3.26 -5.90
N GLY A 142 -2.87 -2.21 -6.68
CA GLY A 142 -4.14 -1.49 -6.86
C GLY A 142 -4.53 -0.49 -5.76
N GLY A 143 -3.93 -0.54 -4.58
CA GLY A 143 -4.37 0.27 -3.43
C GLY A 143 -4.27 1.79 -3.64
N LEU A 144 -3.24 2.28 -4.36
CA LEU A 144 -3.12 3.69 -4.68
C LEU A 144 -4.19 4.11 -5.70
N LEU A 145 -4.38 3.32 -6.76
CA LEU A 145 -5.40 3.59 -7.78
C LEU A 145 -6.80 3.62 -7.17
N ALA A 146 -7.15 2.60 -6.38
CA ALA A 146 -8.46 2.52 -5.73
C ALA A 146 -8.70 3.72 -4.78
N GLY A 147 -7.71 4.07 -3.95
CA GLY A 147 -7.78 5.23 -3.08
C GLY A 147 -7.91 6.55 -3.84
N THR A 148 -7.14 6.70 -4.91
CA THR A 148 -7.22 7.89 -5.80
C THR A 148 -8.59 8.00 -6.47
N ALA A 149 -9.09 6.90 -7.04
CA ALA A 149 -10.39 6.89 -7.72
C ALA A 149 -11.51 7.24 -6.73
N PHE A 150 -11.46 6.70 -5.52
CA PHE A 150 -12.42 7.02 -4.47
C PHE A 150 -12.35 8.51 -4.06
N ALA A 151 -11.15 9.04 -3.83
CA ALA A 151 -10.95 10.45 -3.47
C ALA A 151 -11.47 11.39 -4.56
N VAL A 152 -11.14 11.11 -5.83
CA VAL A 152 -11.61 11.89 -6.99
C VAL A 152 -13.14 11.80 -7.13
N HIS A 153 -13.73 10.62 -6.91
CA HIS A 153 -15.18 10.45 -6.95
C HIS A 153 -15.88 11.36 -5.92
N ILE A 154 -15.43 11.33 -4.66
CA ILE A 154 -15.99 12.18 -3.60
C ILE A 154 -15.75 13.67 -3.89
N TRP A 155 -14.56 14.02 -4.41
CA TRP A 155 -14.24 15.38 -4.82
C TRP A 155 -15.21 15.90 -5.87
N ASN A 156 -15.44 15.12 -6.93
CA ASN A 156 -16.36 15.48 -8.01
C ASN A 156 -17.78 15.70 -7.50
N GLN A 157 -18.27 14.81 -6.63
CA GLN A 157 -19.58 14.96 -6.00
C GLN A 157 -19.68 16.24 -5.16
N LYS A 158 -18.66 16.53 -4.37
CA LYS A 158 -18.64 17.67 -3.46
C LYS A 158 -18.54 19.02 -4.17
N HIS A 159 -17.76 19.07 -5.26
CA HIS A 159 -17.41 20.32 -5.95
C HIS A 159 -18.08 20.50 -7.31
N GLY A 160 -18.90 19.55 -7.76
CA GLY A 160 -19.54 19.59 -9.09
C GLY A 160 -18.57 19.54 -10.25
N THR A 161 -17.41 18.86 -10.06
CA THR A 161 -16.37 18.72 -11.07
C THR A 161 -16.46 17.36 -11.79
N SER A 162 -15.62 17.15 -12.81
CA SER A 162 -15.58 15.93 -13.62
C SER A 162 -14.13 15.45 -13.83
N VAL A 163 -13.30 15.57 -12.81
CA VAL A 163 -11.92 15.06 -12.83
C VAL A 163 -11.93 13.56 -13.10
N ARG A 164 -11.06 13.10 -13.99
CA ARG A 164 -10.93 11.69 -14.37
C ARG A 164 -9.63 11.10 -13.84
N VAL A 165 -9.64 9.79 -13.60
CA VAL A 165 -8.45 9.05 -13.19
C VAL A 165 -8.01 8.14 -14.32
N PHE A 166 -6.73 8.13 -14.63
CA PHE A 166 -6.13 7.12 -15.49
C PHE A 166 -4.98 6.41 -14.75
N ALA A 167 -4.75 5.17 -15.12
CA ALA A 167 -3.74 4.32 -14.52
C ALA A 167 -2.70 3.89 -15.55
N GLY A 168 -1.45 3.74 -15.10
CA GLY A 168 -0.36 3.19 -15.90
C GLY A 168 0.26 1.99 -15.19
N GLU A 169 0.45 0.91 -15.95
CA GLU A 169 1.17 -0.28 -15.49
C GLU A 169 2.09 -0.80 -16.60
N PRO A 170 3.14 -1.58 -16.27
CA PRO A 170 4.02 -2.14 -17.29
C PRO A 170 3.28 -3.18 -18.14
N THR A 171 3.56 -3.23 -19.44
CA THR A 171 3.00 -4.24 -20.36
C THR A 171 3.35 -5.67 -19.97
N GLY A 172 4.46 -5.89 -19.25
CA GLY A 172 4.84 -7.19 -18.70
C GLY A 172 4.11 -7.57 -17.40
N ALA A 173 3.21 -6.71 -16.90
CA ALA A 173 2.40 -6.92 -15.70
C ALA A 173 1.11 -6.09 -15.82
N ASP A 174 0.27 -6.45 -16.80
CA ASP A 174 -0.91 -5.71 -17.25
C ASP A 174 -2.24 -6.27 -16.70
N ASP A 175 -2.17 -6.91 -15.56
CA ASP A 175 -3.31 -7.58 -14.93
C ASP A 175 -4.46 -6.62 -14.59
N ALA A 176 -4.19 -5.38 -14.20
CA ALA A 176 -5.23 -4.40 -13.92
C ALA A 176 -5.95 -3.97 -15.22
N PHE A 177 -5.23 -3.75 -16.32
CA PHE A 177 -5.81 -3.45 -17.62
C PHE A 177 -6.70 -4.60 -18.12
N ARG A 178 -6.19 -5.84 -18.06
CA ARG A 178 -6.96 -7.03 -18.46
C ARG A 178 -8.19 -7.24 -17.57
N SER A 179 -8.05 -7.02 -16.26
CA SER A 179 -9.15 -7.11 -15.30
C SER A 179 -10.26 -6.11 -15.60
N LEU A 180 -9.91 -4.87 -15.90
CA LEU A 180 -10.89 -3.84 -16.28
C LEU A 180 -11.59 -4.18 -17.61
N ALA A 181 -10.86 -4.71 -18.59
CA ALA A 181 -11.41 -5.07 -19.88
C ALA A 181 -12.33 -6.30 -19.80
N SER A 182 -11.98 -7.32 -19.02
CA SER A 182 -12.74 -8.55 -18.89
C SER A 182 -13.87 -8.50 -17.85
N GLY A 183 -13.81 -7.54 -16.91
CA GLY A 183 -14.71 -7.48 -15.75
C GLY A 183 -14.45 -8.56 -14.70
N LYS A 184 -13.31 -9.25 -14.77
CA LYS A 184 -12.88 -10.30 -13.83
C LYS A 184 -11.49 -10.00 -13.33
N ILE A 185 -11.12 -10.56 -12.17
CA ILE A 185 -9.75 -10.45 -11.67
C ILE A 185 -8.86 -11.37 -12.52
N GLU A 186 -7.95 -10.76 -13.25
CA GLU A 186 -6.89 -11.44 -14.01
C GLU A 186 -5.60 -11.47 -13.19
N HIS A 187 -4.79 -12.49 -13.39
CA HIS A 187 -3.50 -12.63 -12.69
C HIS A 187 -2.34 -12.63 -13.69
N ASN A 188 -1.18 -12.18 -13.25
CA ASN A 188 0.05 -12.33 -13.99
C ASN A 188 0.72 -13.67 -13.62
N GLU A 189 0.95 -14.54 -14.59
CA GLU A 189 1.61 -15.82 -14.35
C GLU A 189 3.12 -15.67 -14.14
N ASN A 190 3.77 -14.80 -14.90
CA ASN A 190 5.22 -14.56 -14.82
C ASN A 190 5.55 -13.10 -15.17
N PRO A 191 5.25 -12.15 -14.26
CA PRO A 191 5.49 -10.73 -14.53
C PRO A 191 6.99 -10.44 -14.65
N GLN A 192 7.39 -9.85 -15.77
CA GLN A 192 8.76 -9.40 -16.00
C GLN A 192 8.77 -7.92 -16.34
N THR A 193 9.22 -7.11 -15.41
CA THR A 193 9.28 -5.66 -15.56
C THR A 193 10.57 -5.11 -14.97
N VAL A 194 10.87 -3.84 -15.26
CA VAL A 194 11.96 -3.11 -14.59
C VAL A 194 11.57 -2.60 -13.20
N ALA A 195 10.29 -2.65 -12.88
CA ALA A 195 9.79 -2.28 -11.56
C ALA A 195 9.93 -3.48 -10.60
N ASP A 196 10.46 -3.24 -9.42
CA ASP A 196 10.76 -4.28 -8.42
C ASP A 196 9.74 -4.33 -7.27
N GLY A 197 8.46 -4.27 -7.56
CA GLY A 197 7.44 -4.32 -6.50
C GLY A 197 6.03 -4.35 -6.95
#